data_d457a466e4629ca86c866615d3de2714
#
_entry.id   d457a466e4629ca86c866615d3de2714
#
_cell.length_a   1.000
_cell.length_b   1.000
_cell.length_c   1.000
_cell.angle_alpha   90.00
_cell.angle_beta   90.00
_cell.angle_gamma   90.00
#
_symmetry.space_group_name_H-M   'P 1'
#
loop_
_entity.id
_entity.type
_entity.pdbx_description
1 polymer ?
#
loop_
_entity_poly.entity_id
_entity_poly.type
_entity_poly.pdbx_seq_one_letter_code
_entity_poly.pdbx_strand_id
1 'polypeptide(L)'
;MILIDIGNTNIVFAVSVNKKIKNVKRIGTNKEIKSFNNIVSKIIKIYLNLNYLKNSKTAIISSVVPNINSRIIKILKLHKIKVYVLKPRDMLSYFKIDYDLNEIGADRIANSAAVIDYKIQNSIVIDFGTATTFEVLKKNRFLGGLIFPGIELSKSTLINKTSLLKNTQIAKTRKAVAKTTKNSIQSGFYWGYIFAINGIIKKITKEKNFKPTIILTGGLAKIFKNDIKPKPIINSNLTLEGLQVIGSLYYAKKK
;
A
#
# COMPACT_ATOMS: atom_id res chain seq x y z
N MET A 1 8.35 2.91 -17.41
CA MET A 1 8.77 2.00 -16.32
C MET A 1 7.55 1.26 -15.78
N ILE A 2 7.66 -0.05 -15.53
CA ILE A 2 6.62 -0.85 -14.86
C ILE A 2 6.79 -0.69 -13.35
N LEU A 3 5.66 -0.52 -12.65
CA LEU A 3 5.58 -0.45 -11.19
C LEU A 3 4.82 -1.68 -10.71
N ILE A 4 5.38 -2.41 -9.74
CA ILE A 4 4.79 -3.64 -9.23
C ILE A 4 4.84 -3.60 -7.70
N ASP A 5 3.68 -3.69 -7.07
CA ASP A 5 3.55 -3.83 -5.62
C ASP A 5 2.98 -5.20 -5.29
N ILE A 6 3.75 -6.02 -4.58
CA ILE A 6 3.43 -7.41 -4.24
C ILE A 6 3.07 -7.49 -2.76
N GLY A 7 1.79 -7.37 -2.47
CA GLY A 7 1.23 -7.55 -1.13
C GLY A 7 0.76 -8.98 -0.86
N ASN A 8 0.46 -9.29 0.40
CA ASN A 8 0.00 -10.61 0.83
C ASN A 8 -1.34 -11.04 0.18
N THR A 9 -2.23 -10.11 -0.11
CA THR A 9 -3.56 -10.38 -0.68
C THR A 9 -3.62 -10.10 -2.17
N ASN A 10 -2.96 -9.03 -2.64
CA ASN A 10 -3.02 -8.57 -4.03
C ASN A 10 -1.66 -8.18 -4.55
N ILE A 11 -1.48 -8.35 -5.86
CA ILE A 11 -0.38 -7.78 -6.63
C ILE A 11 -0.96 -6.69 -7.51
N VAL A 12 -0.37 -5.49 -7.43
CA VAL A 12 -0.77 -4.33 -8.23
C VAL A 12 0.31 -4.04 -9.26
N PHE A 13 -0.10 -3.98 -10.52
CA PHE A 13 0.74 -3.61 -11.65
C PHE A 13 0.29 -2.27 -12.20
N ALA A 14 1.23 -1.42 -12.57
CA ALA A 14 0.96 -0.17 -13.27
C ALA A 14 2.12 0.20 -14.19
N VAL A 15 1.91 1.20 -15.03
CA VAL A 15 2.97 1.80 -15.84
C VAL A 15 3.12 3.28 -15.53
N SER A 16 4.34 3.70 -15.30
CA SER A 16 4.71 5.11 -15.21
C SER A 16 5.12 5.62 -16.60
N VAL A 17 4.39 6.62 -17.10
CA VAL A 17 4.64 7.29 -18.37
C VAL A 17 4.59 8.80 -18.14
N ASN A 18 5.69 9.51 -18.43
CA ASN A 18 5.79 10.96 -18.21
C ASN A 18 5.32 11.38 -16.78
N LYS A 19 5.80 10.67 -15.78
CA LYS A 19 5.43 10.85 -14.36
C LYS A 19 3.94 10.65 -14.06
N LYS A 20 3.16 10.05 -14.96
CA LYS A 20 1.75 9.70 -14.72
C LYS A 20 1.59 8.19 -14.61
N ILE A 21 0.87 7.74 -13.61
CA ILE A 21 0.53 6.32 -13.42
C ILE A 21 -0.65 5.98 -14.33
N LYS A 22 -0.48 4.94 -15.15
CA LYS A 22 -1.49 4.47 -16.10
C LYS A 22 -1.69 2.96 -16.00
N ASN A 23 -2.84 2.49 -16.48
CA ASN A 23 -3.18 1.07 -16.64
C ASN A 23 -2.94 0.23 -15.39
N VAL A 24 -3.46 0.67 -14.26
CA VAL A 24 -3.42 -0.07 -13.00
C VAL A 24 -4.21 -1.38 -13.14
N LYS A 25 -3.54 -2.51 -12.91
CA LYS A 25 -4.12 -3.84 -12.88
C LYS A 25 -3.87 -4.48 -11.52
N ARG A 26 -4.88 -5.14 -10.98
CA ARG A 26 -4.81 -5.84 -9.70
C ARG A 26 -5.18 -7.29 -9.89
N ILE A 27 -4.38 -8.19 -9.33
CA ILE A 27 -4.65 -9.64 -9.29
C ILE A 27 -4.43 -10.15 -7.87
N GLY A 28 -5.08 -11.25 -7.51
CA GLY A 28 -4.85 -11.92 -6.24
C GLY A 28 -3.45 -12.51 -6.14
N THR A 29 -2.86 -12.51 -4.95
CA THR A 29 -1.53 -13.08 -4.65
C THR A 29 -1.57 -14.60 -4.49
N ASN A 30 -2.62 -15.28 -4.95
CA ASN A 30 -2.72 -16.74 -4.81
C ASN A 30 -1.62 -17.44 -5.63
N LYS A 31 -0.72 -18.13 -4.91
CA LYS A 31 0.46 -18.82 -5.48
C LYS A 31 0.10 -20.10 -6.28
N GLU A 32 -1.06 -20.66 -6.00
CA GLU A 32 -1.49 -21.97 -6.53
C GLU A 32 -2.25 -21.87 -7.86
N ILE A 33 -2.56 -20.69 -8.33
CA ILE A 33 -3.26 -20.53 -9.62
C ILE A 33 -2.32 -20.99 -10.73
N LYS A 34 -2.66 -22.14 -11.37
CA LYS A 34 -1.93 -22.66 -12.54
C LYS A 34 -1.73 -21.62 -13.64
N SER A 35 -2.68 -20.69 -13.77
CA SER A 35 -2.65 -19.60 -14.75
C SER A 35 -1.85 -18.36 -14.33
N PHE A 36 -1.25 -18.31 -13.13
CA PHE A 36 -0.58 -17.11 -12.62
C PHE A 36 0.45 -16.53 -13.59
N ASN A 37 1.35 -17.38 -14.09
CA ASN A 37 2.38 -16.93 -15.04
C ASN A 37 1.78 -16.38 -16.34
N ASN A 38 0.69 -16.99 -16.82
CA ASN A 38 -0.02 -16.54 -18.03
C ASN A 38 -0.68 -15.19 -17.81
N ILE A 39 -1.30 -14.97 -16.64
CA ILE A 39 -1.94 -13.69 -16.28
C ILE A 39 -0.88 -12.59 -16.22
N VAL A 40 0.23 -12.82 -15.52
CA VAL A 40 1.34 -11.85 -15.42
C VAL A 40 1.92 -11.56 -16.81
N SER A 41 2.21 -12.61 -17.62
CA SER A 41 2.72 -12.44 -18.98
C SER A 41 1.76 -11.64 -19.86
N LYS A 42 0.46 -11.88 -19.75
CA LYS A 42 -0.57 -11.10 -20.49
C LYS A 42 -0.55 -9.62 -20.09
N ILE A 43 -0.45 -9.31 -18.80
CA ILE A 43 -0.34 -7.92 -18.31
C ILE A 43 0.91 -7.25 -18.89
N ILE A 44 2.06 -7.91 -18.84
CA ILE A 44 3.32 -7.37 -19.35
C ILE A 44 3.24 -7.15 -20.87
N LYS A 45 2.68 -8.09 -21.63
CA LYS A 45 2.46 -7.93 -23.09
C LYS A 45 1.58 -6.73 -23.41
N ILE A 46 0.49 -6.50 -22.62
CA ILE A 46 -0.35 -5.32 -22.78
C ILE A 46 0.49 -4.04 -22.63
N TYR A 47 1.35 -3.96 -21.60
CA TYR A 47 2.19 -2.77 -21.38
C TYR A 47 3.23 -2.56 -22.48
N LEU A 48 3.77 -3.63 -23.06
CA LEU A 48 4.69 -3.56 -24.19
C LEU A 48 3.98 -3.10 -25.47
N ASN A 49 2.80 -3.65 -25.75
CA ASN A 49 2.01 -3.32 -26.95
C ASN A 49 1.49 -1.88 -26.96
N LEU A 50 1.20 -1.31 -25.80
CA LEU A 50 0.78 0.10 -25.65
C LEU A 50 1.94 1.09 -25.84
N ASN A 51 3.12 0.62 -26.26
CA ASN A 51 4.31 1.44 -26.49
C ASN A 51 4.76 2.28 -25.28
N TYR A 52 4.25 1.98 -24.09
CA TYR A 52 4.60 2.73 -22.87
C TYR A 52 6.06 2.54 -22.44
N LEU A 53 6.72 1.51 -22.94
CA LEU A 53 8.08 1.12 -22.59
C LEU A 53 9.09 1.33 -23.73
N LYS A 54 8.72 2.06 -24.79
CA LYS A 54 9.59 2.28 -25.96
C LYS A 54 11.00 2.72 -25.58
N ASN A 55 11.11 3.70 -24.69
CA ASN A 55 12.38 4.34 -24.33
C ASN A 55 13.06 3.75 -23.10
N SER A 56 12.39 2.86 -22.33
CA SER A 56 12.96 2.28 -21.11
C SER A 56 12.21 1.02 -20.70
N LYS A 57 12.79 -0.13 -21.00
CA LYS A 57 12.28 -1.43 -20.53
C LYS A 57 12.77 -1.71 -19.10
N THR A 58 12.20 -1.00 -18.14
CA THR A 58 12.56 -1.11 -16.73
C THR A 58 11.35 -1.39 -15.87
N ALA A 59 11.56 -2.09 -14.74
CA ALA A 59 10.55 -2.35 -13.73
C ALA A 59 11.13 -2.14 -12.34
N ILE A 60 10.28 -1.66 -11.41
CA ILE A 60 10.56 -1.62 -9.98
C ILE A 60 9.52 -2.45 -9.24
N ILE A 61 9.97 -3.21 -8.25
CA ILE A 61 9.14 -4.07 -7.42
C ILE A 61 9.27 -3.68 -5.97
N SER A 62 8.14 -3.37 -5.32
CA SER A 62 7.95 -3.47 -3.87
C SER A 62 7.40 -4.86 -3.56
N SER A 63 7.89 -5.52 -2.53
CA SER A 63 7.36 -6.82 -2.17
C SER A 63 7.51 -7.14 -0.69
N VAL A 64 6.44 -7.67 -0.13
CA VAL A 64 6.39 -8.32 1.19
C VAL A 64 6.13 -9.83 1.06
N VAL A 65 6.25 -10.40 -0.17
CA VAL A 65 6.03 -11.83 -0.46
C VAL A 65 7.20 -12.40 -1.30
N PRO A 66 8.35 -12.70 -0.69
CA PRO A 66 9.58 -13.08 -1.39
C PRO A 66 9.41 -14.24 -2.38
N ASN A 67 8.58 -15.23 -2.05
CA ASN A 67 8.37 -16.42 -2.88
C ASN A 67 7.74 -16.14 -4.26
N ILE A 68 7.10 -15.00 -4.45
CA ILE A 68 6.51 -14.59 -5.73
C ILE A 68 7.49 -13.79 -6.56
N ASN A 69 8.47 -13.14 -5.93
CA ASN A 69 9.43 -12.28 -6.61
C ASN A 69 10.16 -13.01 -7.74
N SER A 70 10.69 -14.20 -7.47
CA SER A 70 11.44 -15.00 -8.45
C SER A 70 10.61 -15.30 -9.70
N ARG A 71 9.33 -15.64 -9.54
CA ARG A 71 8.41 -15.92 -10.65
C ARG A 71 8.17 -14.69 -11.51
N ILE A 72 7.85 -13.55 -10.90
CA ILE A 72 7.61 -12.29 -11.61
C ILE A 72 8.89 -11.79 -12.29
N ILE A 73 10.03 -11.85 -11.60
CA ILE A 73 11.33 -11.46 -12.16
C ILE A 73 11.68 -12.31 -13.38
N LYS A 74 11.44 -13.63 -13.32
CA LYS A 74 11.67 -14.52 -14.47
C LYS A 74 10.85 -14.11 -15.68
N ILE A 75 9.56 -13.81 -15.48
CA ILE A 75 8.67 -13.35 -16.57
C ILE A 75 9.16 -12.02 -17.15
N LEU A 76 9.50 -11.04 -16.30
CA LEU A 76 10.01 -9.74 -16.76
C LEU A 76 11.31 -9.88 -17.57
N LYS A 77 12.22 -10.75 -17.12
CA LYS A 77 13.49 -11.03 -17.82
C LYS A 77 13.28 -11.68 -19.19
N LEU A 78 12.28 -12.57 -19.34
CA LEU A 78 11.91 -13.15 -20.64
C LEU A 78 11.50 -12.05 -21.66
N HIS A 79 10.96 -10.95 -21.19
CA HIS A 79 10.61 -9.77 -21.99
C HIS A 79 11.74 -8.73 -22.08
N LYS A 80 12.97 -9.07 -21.69
CA LYS A 80 14.15 -8.19 -21.69
C LYS A 80 13.92 -6.89 -20.87
N ILE A 81 13.18 -6.99 -19.77
CA ILE A 81 12.90 -5.87 -18.84
C ILE A 81 13.94 -5.90 -17.74
N LYS A 82 14.67 -4.80 -17.53
CA LYS A 82 15.58 -4.61 -16.39
C LYS A 82 14.76 -4.43 -15.12
N VAL A 83 15.05 -5.22 -14.08
CA VAL A 83 14.26 -5.24 -12.84
C VAL A 83 15.10 -4.76 -11.67
N TYR A 84 14.52 -3.86 -10.89
CA TYR A 84 15.02 -3.49 -9.58
C TYR A 84 13.99 -3.89 -8.50
N VAL A 85 14.41 -4.64 -7.50
CA VAL A 85 13.60 -4.97 -6.31
C VAL A 85 14.01 -4.00 -5.21
N LEU A 86 13.07 -3.22 -4.73
CA LEU A 86 13.28 -2.20 -3.70
C LEU A 86 13.83 -2.83 -2.42
N LYS A 87 14.98 -2.32 -1.99
CA LYS A 87 15.59 -2.62 -0.69
C LYS A 87 15.54 -1.37 0.18
N PRO A 88 15.05 -1.43 1.42
CA PRO A 88 14.96 -0.25 2.30
C PRO A 88 16.29 0.50 2.45
N ARG A 89 17.42 -0.22 2.51
CA ARG A 89 18.77 0.36 2.62
C ARG A 89 19.14 1.31 1.48
N ASP A 90 18.60 1.07 0.28
CA ASP A 90 18.93 1.88 -0.91
C ASP A 90 18.32 3.29 -0.80
N MET A 91 17.38 3.49 0.13
CA MET A 91 16.71 4.77 0.35
C MET A 91 17.38 5.69 1.37
N LEU A 92 18.40 5.20 2.09
CA LEU A 92 19.13 6.01 3.08
C LEU A 92 19.78 7.27 2.50
N SER A 93 20.11 7.26 1.21
CA SER A 93 20.63 8.44 0.49
C SER A 93 19.53 9.45 0.12
N TYR A 94 18.25 9.06 0.23
CA TYR A 94 17.11 9.90 -0.15
C TYR A 94 16.41 10.50 1.08
N PHE A 95 16.22 9.72 2.15
CA PHE A 95 15.66 10.18 3.42
C PHE A 95 16.17 9.35 4.60
N LYS A 96 16.07 9.93 5.80
CA LYS A 96 16.47 9.24 7.03
C LYS A 96 15.40 8.24 7.48
N ILE A 97 15.84 7.07 7.95
CA ILE A 97 14.95 6.00 8.42
C ILE A 97 15.37 5.62 9.85
N ASP A 98 14.50 5.92 10.81
CA ASP A 98 14.67 5.56 12.24
C ASP A 98 13.89 4.27 12.53
N TYR A 99 14.28 3.19 11.85
CA TYR A 99 13.65 1.88 11.96
C TYR A 99 14.64 0.80 11.55
N ASP A 100 14.46 -0.44 12.01
CA ASP A 100 15.28 -1.55 11.54
C ASP A 100 15.02 -1.79 10.04
N LEU A 101 16.08 -1.63 9.25
CA LEU A 101 16.03 -1.76 7.79
C LEU A 101 15.79 -3.20 7.31
N ASN A 102 15.95 -4.18 8.19
CA ASN A 102 15.69 -5.59 7.88
C ASN A 102 14.21 -5.96 8.11
N GLU A 103 13.50 -5.17 8.94
CA GLU A 103 12.11 -5.44 9.32
C GLU A 103 11.09 -4.55 8.59
N ILE A 104 11.52 -3.40 8.05
CA ILE A 104 10.61 -2.48 7.37
C ILE A 104 10.16 -3.02 6.02
N GLY A 105 8.84 -3.08 5.81
CA GLY A 105 8.24 -3.46 4.53
C GLY A 105 8.59 -2.47 3.41
N ALA A 106 8.82 -3.00 2.19
CA ALA A 106 9.13 -2.20 1.02
C ALA A 106 7.97 -1.26 0.62
N ASP A 107 6.73 -1.67 0.86
CA ASP A 107 5.50 -0.89 0.68
C ASP A 107 5.49 0.38 1.55
N ARG A 108 5.87 0.25 2.82
CA ARG A 108 5.96 1.38 3.76
C ARG A 108 7.04 2.38 3.35
N ILE A 109 8.15 1.88 2.81
CA ILE A 109 9.21 2.72 2.23
C ILE A 109 8.70 3.44 0.97
N ALA A 110 7.96 2.75 0.10
CA ALA A 110 7.37 3.36 -1.08
C ALA A 110 6.38 4.47 -0.70
N ASN A 111 5.45 4.20 0.23
CA ASN A 111 4.52 5.21 0.75
C ASN A 111 5.27 6.45 1.28
N SER A 112 6.32 6.23 2.06
CA SER A 112 7.15 7.31 2.62
C SER A 112 7.85 8.13 1.54
N ALA A 113 8.40 7.48 0.52
CA ALA A 113 9.06 8.16 -0.59
C ALA A 113 8.11 9.08 -1.37
N ALA A 114 6.86 8.64 -1.60
CA ALA A 114 5.84 9.47 -2.23
C ALA A 114 5.53 10.73 -1.41
N VAL A 115 5.35 10.58 -0.10
CA VAL A 115 5.03 11.70 0.80
C VAL A 115 6.17 12.71 0.87
N ILE A 116 7.42 12.24 0.86
CA ILE A 116 8.60 13.09 0.85
C ILE A 116 8.71 13.85 -0.48
N ASP A 117 8.43 13.19 -1.60
CA ASP A 117 8.41 13.83 -2.92
C ASP A 117 7.34 14.94 -3.01
N TYR A 118 6.21 14.79 -2.31
CA TYR A 118 5.20 15.85 -2.15
C TYR A 118 5.64 17.02 -1.26
N LYS A 119 6.83 16.95 -0.65
CA LYS A 119 7.36 17.96 0.27
C LYS A 119 6.47 18.18 1.51
N ILE A 120 5.72 17.17 1.93
CA ILE A 120 4.91 17.22 3.15
C ILE A 120 5.84 16.99 4.35
N GLN A 121 6.01 18.04 5.16
CA GLN A 121 6.99 18.05 6.26
C GLN A 121 6.63 17.09 7.41
N ASN A 122 5.35 16.99 7.74
CA ASN A 122 4.86 16.15 8.84
C ASN A 122 3.64 15.39 8.38
N SER A 123 3.65 14.07 8.48
CA SER A 123 2.52 13.25 8.04
C SER A 123 2.38 11.96 8.84
N ILE A 124 1.16 11.45 8.83
CA ILE A 124 0.84 10.08 9.17
C ILE A 124 0.15 9.48 7.95
N VAL A 125 0.80 8.52 7.31
CA VAL A 125 0.17 7.70 6.28
C VAL A 125 -0.55 6.54 6.95
N ILE A 126 -1.77 6.28 6.52
CA ILE A 126 -2.57 5.14 6.99
C ILE A 126 -2.94 4.32 5.77
N ASP A 127 -2.39 3.10 5.68
CA ASP A 127 -2.68 2.17 4.60
C ASP A 127 -3.66 1.10 5.07
N PHE A 128 -4.83 1.08 4.46
CA PHE A 128 -5.89 0.09 4.71
C PHE A 128 -5.69 -1.14 3.82
N GLY A 129 -4.65 -1.89 4.11
CA GLY A 129 -4.30 -3.14 3.43
C GLY A 129 -4.76 -4.40 4.17
N THR A 130 -4.04 -5.50 3.99
CA THR A 130 -4.22 -6.76 4.75
C THR A 130 -3.99 -6.53 6.25
N ALA A 131 -2.97 -5.75 6.59
CA ALA A 131 -2.85 -5.04 7.85
C ALA A 131 -3.18 -3.56 7.62
N THR A 132 -3.57 -2.84 8.67
CA THR A 132 -3.64 -1.39 8.65
C THR A 132 -2.33 -0.85 9.21
N THR A 133 -1.52 -0.22 8.37
CA THR A 133 -0.23 0.33 8.80
C THR A 133 -0.28 1.83 8.97
N PHE A 134 0.57 2.34 9.87
CA PHE A 134 0.77 3.77 10.08
C PHE A 134 2.24 4.08 9.87
N GLU A 135 2.55 4.94 8.92
CA GLU A 135 3.89 5.48 8.69
C GLU A 135 3.94 6.91 9.22
N VAL A 136 4.84 7.17 10.15
CA VAL A 136 5.01 8.49 10.78
C VAL A 136 6.24 9.16 10.20
N LEU A 137 6.03 10.30 9.53
CA LEU A 137 7.11 11.07 8.93
C LEU A 137 7.18 12.48 9.53
N LYS A 138 8.41 12.96 9.76
CA LYS A 138 8.71 14.32 10.23
C LYS A 138 9.99 14.83 9.57
N LYS A 139 9.91 15.97 8.86
CA LYS A 139 11.06 16.63 8.21
C LYS A 139 11.91 15.65 7.36
N ASN A 140 11.30 14.99 6.41
CA ASN A 140 11.95 14.00 5.52
C ASN A 140 12.60 12.82 6.27
N ARG A 141 12.06 12.45 7.43
CA ARG A 141 12.52 11.34 8.24
C ARG A 141 11.36 10.40 8.52
N PHE A 142 11.55 9.12 8.25
CA PHE A 142 10.66 8.06 8.69
C PHE A 142 10.96 7.75 10.16
N LEU A 143 10.01 8.01 11.05
CA LEU A 143 10.17 7.83 12.50
C LEU A 143 9.70 6.46 13.00
N GLY A 144 9.22 5.59 12.12
CA GLY A 144 8.55 4.36 12.50
C GLY A 144 7.04 4.43 12.29
N GLY A 145 6.30 3.64 13.07
CA GLY A 145 4.84 3.61 12.96
C GLY A 145 4.23 2.44 13.73
N LEU A 146 3.02 2.06 13.34
CA LEU A 146 2.29 0.95 13.93
C LEU A 146 1.78 0.01 12.86
N ILE A 147 1.54 -1.23 13.25
CA ILE A 147 0.84 -2.23 12.46
C ILE A 147 -0.38 -2.66 13.28
N PHE A 148 -1.56 -2.47 12.71
CA PHE A 148 -2.84 -2.82 13.31
C PHE A 148 -3.51 -3.88 12.46
N PRO A 149 -4.30 -4.81 13.00
CA PRO A 149 -4.99 -5.80 12.19
C PRO A 149 -5.82 -5.14 11.09
N GLY A 150 -5.77 -5.67 9.87
CA GLY A 150 -6.60 -5.14 8.78
C GLY A 150 -8.08 -5.48 9.01
N ILE A 151 -8.97 -4.58 8.60
CA ILE A 151 -10.40 -4.70 8.91
C ILE A 151 -11.04 -5.95 8.27
N GLU A 152 -10.69 -6.28 7.00
CA GLU A 152 -11.20 -7.47 6.34
C GLU A 152 -10.64 -8.76 6.97
N LEU A 153 -9.36 -8.74 7.39
CA LEU A 153 -8.74 -9.85 8.12
C LEU A 153 -9.44 -10.06 9.45
N SER A 154 -9.64 -9.01 10.24
CA SER A 154 -10.32 -9.08 11.54
C SER A 154 -11.76 -9.59 11.40
N LYS A 155 -12.49 -9.07 10.39
CA LYS A 155 -13.85 -9.50 10.09
C LYS A 155 -13.91 -10.97 9.70
N SER A 156 -13.05 -11.39 8.77
CA SER A 156 -13.04 -12.79 8.32
C SER A 156 -12.68 -13.74 9.45
N THR A 157 -11.75 -13.36 10.32
CA THR A 157 -11.38 -14.15 11.50
C THR A 157 -12.56 -14.29 12.46
N LEU A 158 -13.28 -13.19 12.75
CA LEU A 158 -14.46 -13.23 13.60
C LEU A 158 -15.53 -14.17 13.03
N ILE A 159 -15.83 -14.06 11.73
CA ILE A 159 -16.83 -14.87 11.07
C ILE A 159 -16.43 -16.35 11.03
N ASN A 160 -15.18 -16.64 10.68
CA ASN A 160 -14.69 -18.02 10.55
C ASN A 160 -14.58 -18.76 11.91
N LYS A 161 -14.47 -18.01 13.01
CA LYS A 161 -14.39 -18.58 14.37
C LYS A 161 -15.75 -18.65 15.09
N THR A 162 -16.85 -18.28 14.43
CA THR A 162 -18.19 -18.29 15.00
C THR A 162 -19.17 -18.99 14.09
N SER A 163 -20.08 -19.80 14.67
CA SER A 163 -21.00 -20.64 13.90
C SER A 163 -22.18 -19.87 13.30
N LEU A 164 -22.61 -18.78 13.93
CA LEU A 164 -23.85 -18.08 13.59
C LEU A 164 -23.66 -16.74 12.87
N LEU A 165 -22.42 -16.22 12.81
CA LEU A 165 -22.16 -14.93 12.19
C LEU A 165 -22.04 -15.06 10.67
N LYS A 166 -22.84 -14.28 9.95
CA LYS A 166 -22.83 -14.28 8.47
C LYS A 166 -21.89 -13.19 7.95
N ASN A 167 -21.28 -13.46 6.81
CA ASN A 167 -20.43 -12.49 6.14
C ASN A 167 -21.22 -11.21 5.83
N THR A 168 -20.62 -10.06 6.16
CA THR A 168 -21.20 -8.74 5.91
C THR A 168 -20.15 -7.80 5.34
N GLN A 169 -20.57 -6.88 4.48
CA GLN A 169 -19.65 -5.88 3.94
C GLN A 169 -19.35 -4.80 4.97
N ILE A 170 -18.12 -4.32 4.97
CA ILE A 170 -17.73 -3.14 5.74
C ILE A 170 -18.25 -1.91 5.01
N ALA A 171 -19.12 -1.17 5.67
CA ALA A 171 -19.68 0.07 5.14
C ALA A 171 -19.98 1.04 6.28
N LYS A 172 -20.09 2.32 5.93
CA LYS A 172 -20.44 3.38 6.87
C LYS A 172 -21.83 3.10 7.49
N THR A 173 -21.93 3.25 8.80
CA THR A 173 -23.18 3.21 9.54
C THR A 173 -23.48 4.56 10.19
N ARG A 174 -24.75 4.93 10.25
CA ARG A 174 -25.17 6.20 10.90
C ARG A 174 -25.25 6.06 12.41
N LYS A 175 -25.70 4.90 12.89
CA LYS A 175 -25.93 4.62 14.32
C LYS A 175 -24.95 3.55 14.81
N ALA A 176 -24.45 3.71 16.00
CA ALA A 176 -23.61 2.69 16.64
C ALA A 176 -24.44 1.48 17.10
N VAL A 177 -25.59 1.73 17.72
CA VAL A 177 -26.49 0.67 18.19
C VAL A 177 -27.34 0.18 17.01
N ALA A 178 -27.22 -1.11 16.72
CA ALA A 178 -27.97 -1.80 15.68
C ALA A 178 -28.94 -2.84 16.29
N LYS A 179 -29.94 -3.26 15.50
CA LYS A 179 -31.01 -4.19 15.95
C LYS A 179 -30.96 -5.57 15.28
N THR A 180 -29.94 -5.84 14.47
CA THR A 180 -29.72 -7.15 13.84
C THR A 180 -28.26 -7.53 13.93
N THR A 181 -27.93 -8.82 14.01
CA THR A 181 -26.55 -9.33 14.08
C THR A 181 -25.70 -8.80 12.93
N LYS A 182 -26.22 -8.81 11.70
CA LYS A 182 -25.53 -8.28 10.52
C LYS A 182 -25.15 -6.81 10.71
N ASN A 183 -26.09 -5.98 11.12
CA ASN A 183 -25.85 -4.54 11.29
C ASN A 183 -24.98 -4.27 12.53
N SER A 184 -25.05 -5.11 13.56
CA SER A 184 -24.19 -5.02 14.76
C SER A 184 -22.73 -5.28 14.40
N ILE A 185 -22.44 -6.31 13.59
CA ILE A 185 -21.09 -6.58 13.08
C ILE A 185 -20.61 -5.39 12.25
N GLN A 186 -21.41 -4.91 11.30
CA GLN A 186 -21.03 -3.76 10.46
C GLN A 186 -20.74 -2.51 11.28
N SER A 187 -21.60 -2.20 12.24
CA SER A 187 -21.45 -1.06 13.14
C SER A 187 -20.20 -1.18 14.02
N GLY A 188 -19.99 -2.35 14.63
CA GLY A 188 -18.83 -2.62 15.47
C GLY A 188 -17.50 -2.43 14.72
N PHE A 189 -17.40 -2.99 13.50
CA PHE A 189 -16.21 -2.80 12.68
C PHE A 189 -16.05 -1.34 12.23
N TYR A 190 -17.12 -0.66 11.80
CA TYR A 190 -17.01 0.71 11.34
C TYR A 190 -16.58 1.65 12.45
N TRP A 191 -17.34 1.72 13.54
CA TRP A 191 -17.07 2.64 14.65
C TRP A 191 -15.84 2.25 15.45
N GLY A 192 -15.61 0.94 15.66
CA GLY A 192 -14.40 0.44 16.32
C GLY A 192 -13.14 0.90 15.60
N TYR A 193 -13.09 0.77 14.27
CA TYR A 193 -11.94 1.25 13.49
C TYR A 193 -11.81 2.76 13.48
N ILE A 194 -12.91 3.52 13.34
CA ILE A 194 -12.85 4.99 13.38
C ILE A 194 -12.28 5.49 14.71
N PHE A 195 -12.77 4.95 15.84
CA PHE A 195 -12.28 5.37 17.15
C PHE A 195 -10.84 4.92 17.41
N ALA A 196 -10.47 3.71 17.00
CA ALA A 196 -9.10 3.23 17.11
C ALA A 196 -8.15 4.12 16.30
N ILE A 197 -8.46 4.39 15.03
CA ILE A 197 -7.61 5.21 14.15
C ILE A 197 -7.48 6.64 14.68
N ASN A 198 -8.58 7.29 15.05
CA ASN A 198 -8.55 8.65 15.59
C ASN A 198 -7.79 8.71 16.93
N GLY A 199 -7.95 7.70 17.78
CA GLY A 199 -7.20 7.55 19.03
C GLY A 199 -5.70 7.40 18.79
N ILE A 200 -5.31 6.55 17.83
CA ILE A 200 -3.91 6.35 17.41
C ILE A 200 -3.32 7.64 16.86
N ILE A 201 -4.02 8.33 15.95
CA ILE A 201 -3.58 9.64 15.42
C ILE A 201 -3.33 10.63 16.58
N LYS A 202 -4.28 10.73 17.51
CA LYS A 202 -4.15 11.62 18.68
C LYS A 202 -2.94 11.24 19.55
N LYS A 203 -2.72 9.95 19.78
CA LYS A 203 -1.57 9.43 20.56
C LYS A 203 -0.26 9.78 19.89
N ILE A 204 -0.10 9.51 18.59
CA ILE A 204 1.10 9.83 17.81
C ILE A 204 1.36 11.34 17.81
N THR A 205 0.32 12.14 17.55
CA THR A 205 0.40 13.61 17.51
C THR A 205 0.93 14.17 18.83
N LYS A 206 0.41 13.68 19.97
CA LYS A 206 0.87 14.06 21.30
C LYS A 206 2.31 13.62 21.55
N GLU A 207 2.64 12.36 21.22
CA GLU A 207 3.98 11.78 21.47
C GLU A 207 5.07 12.48 20.66
N LYS A 208 4.83 12.75 19.38
CA LYS A 208 5.83 13.37 18.49
C LYS A 208 5.79 14.89 18.51
N ASN A 209 4.85 15.49 19.24
CA ASN A 209 4.65 16.94 19.35
C ASN A 209 4.67 17.65 17.98
N PHE A 210 3.72 17.31 17.10
CA PHE A 210 3.60 17.89 15.76
C PHE A 210 2.16 17.84 15.25
N LYS A 211 1.86 18.65 14.21
CA LYS A 211 0.57 18.63 13.50
C LYS A 211 0.76 17.89 12.18
N PRO A 212 0.27 16.65 12.04
CA PRO A 212 0.44 15.87 10.82
C PRO A 212 -0.62 16.17 9.77
N THR A 213 -0.24 16.10 8.50
CA THR A 213 -1.15 15.81 7.39
C THR A 213 -1.47 14.32 7.43
N ILE A 214 -2.75 13.98 7.45
CA ILE A 214 -3.20 12.58 7.38
C ILE A 214 -3.37 12.18 5.92
N ILE A 215 -2.74 11.09 5.51
CA ILE A 215 -2.85 10.56 4.15
C ILE A 215 -3.39 9.15 4.26
N LEU A 216 -4.48 8.87 3.55
CA LEU A 216 -5.09 7.54 3.50
C LEU A 216 -4.82 6.89 2.15
N THR A 217 -4.37 5.64 2.20
CA THR A 217 -4.23 4.77 1.04
C THR A 217 -4.85 3.40 1.32
N GLY A 218 -4.76 2.48 0.38
CA GLY A 218 -5.34 1.16 0.51
C GLY A 218 -6.81 1.06 0.08
N GLY A 219 -7.30 -0.18 -0.01
CA GLY A 219 -8.59 -0.48 -0.64
C GLY A 219 -9.81 0.09 0.08
N LEU A 220 -9.75 0.22 1.40
CA LEU A 220 -10.87 0.66 2.23
C LEU A 220 -10.80 2.13 2.66
N ALA A 221 -9.76 2.86 2.27
CA ALA A 221 -9.55 4.26 2.66
C ALA A 221 -10.78 5.16 2.44
N LYS A 222 -11.49 4.95 1.33
CA LYS A 222 -12.67 5.76 0.97
C LYS A 222 -13.83 5.62 1.96
N ILE A 223 -13.96 4.48 2.64
CA ILE A 223 -15.06 4.23 3.59
C ILE A 223 -14.92 5.13 4.81
N PHE A 224 -13.68 5.35 5.28
CA PHE A 224 -13.39 6.02 6.55
C PHE A 224 -13.08 7.52 6.43
N LYS A 225 -12.90 8.04 5.22
CA LYS A 225 -12.38 9.39 4.95
C LYS A 225 -13.11 10.53 5.67
N ASN A 226 -14.43 10.39 5.85
CA ASN A 226 -15.25 11.47 6.37
C ASN A 226 -15.23 11.59 7.90
N ASP A 227 -14.85 10.49 8.57
CA ASP A 227 -14.92 10.37 10.03
C ASP A 227 -13.53 10.31 10.69
N ILE A 228 -12.45 10.29 9.87
CA ILE A 228 -11.07 10.46 10.34
C ILE A 228 -10.75 11.95 10.51
N LYS A 229 -10.11 12.28 11.62
CA LYS A 229 -9.71 13.66 11.99
C LYS A 229 -8.20 13.73 12.30
N PRO A 230 -7.51 14.81 11.87
CA PRO A 230 -7.98 15.87 10.97
C PRO A 230 -8.35 15.34 9.58
N LYS A 231 -9.07 16.15 8.78
CA LYS A 231 -9.54 15.75 7.43
C LYS A 231 -8.38 15.20 6.59
N PRO A 232 -8.46 13.95 6.12
CA PRO A 232 -7.36 13.31 5.42
C PRO A 232 -7.33 13.64 3.91
N ILE A 233 -6.14 13.53 3.33
CA ILE A 233 -5.94 13.41 1.88
C ILE A 233 -6.07 11.93 1.52
N ILE A 234 -6.76 11.61 0.41
CA ILE A 234 -6.84 10.24 -0.10
C ILE A 234 -5.98 10.11 -1.33
N ASN A 235 -5.09 9.12 -1.31
CA ASN A 235 -4.33 8.72 -2.49
C ASN A 235 -4.31 7.19 -2.62
N SER A 236 -5.13 6.66 -3.51
CA SER A 236 -5.21 5.22 -3.76
C SER A 236 -4.00 4.65 -4.51
N ASN A 237 -3.13 5.50 -5.05
CA ASN A 237 -1.94 5.12 -5.81
C ASN A 237 -0.63 5.42 -5.06
N LEU A 238 -0.69 5.78 -3.77
CA LEU A 238 0.46 6.27 -3.01
C LEU A 238 1.69 5.37 -3.14
N THR A 239 1.52 4.06 -2.93
CA THR A 239 2.61 3.07 -3.06
C THR A 239 3.20 3.06 -4.47
N LEU A 240 2.36 3.11 -5.50
CA LEU A 240 2.81 3.16 -6.89
C LEU A 240 3.57 4.46 -7.21
N GLU A 241 3.12 5.59 -6.68
CA GLU A 241 3.79 6.87 -6.83
C GLU A 241 5.16 6.87 -6.12
N GLY A 242 5.23 6.27 -4.95
CA GLY A 242 6.50 6.05 -4.26
C GLY A 242 7.46 5.16 -5.06
N LEU A 243 6.95 4.07 -5.64
CA LEU A 243 7.75 3.24 -6.54
C LEU A 243 8.22 4.01 -7.78
N GLN A 244 7.40 4.90 -8.32
CA GLN A 244 7.78 5.76 -9.44
C GLN A 244 8.94 6.67 -9.07
N VAL A 245 8.88 7.32 -7.92
CA VAL A 245 9.95 8.19 -7.39
C VAL A 245 11.24 7.39 -7.24
N ILE A 246 11.18 6.29 -6.49
CA ILE A 246 12.34 5.44 -6.20
C ILE A 246 12.95 4.86 -7.47
N GLY A 247 12.13 4.35 -8.37
CA GLY A 247 12.60 3.80 -9.65
C GLY A 247 13.26 4.87 -10.52
N SER A 248 12.74 6.09 -10.52
CA SER A 248 13.35 7.23 -11.25
C SER A 248 14.73 7.56 -10.69
N LEU A 249 14.88 7.61 -9.37
CA LEU A 249 16.17 7.85 -8.70
C LEU A 249 17.18 6.72 -8.98
N TYR A 250 16.74 5.46 -8.87
CA TYR A 250 17.60 4.30 -9.09
C TYR A 250 18.14 4.22 -10.51
N TYR A 251 17.27 4.40 -11.51
CA TYR A 251 17.68 4.29 -12.92
C TYR A 251 18.40 5.54 -13.44
N ALA A 252 18.23 6.72 -12.79
CA ALA A 252 19.01 7.90 -13.11
C ALA A 252 20.49 7.76 -12.67
N LYS A 253 20.75 7.12 -11.52
CA LYS A 253 22.13 6.87 -11.02
C LYS A 253 22.90 5.81 -11.83
N LYS A 254 22.23 5.06 -12.71
CA LYS A 254 22.84 3.99 -13.52
C LYS A 254 23.01 4.34 -15.01
N LYS A 255 22.72 5.58 -15.36
CA LYS A 255 23.08 6.19 -16.65
C LYS A 255 24.42 6.88 -16.55
#